data_feb074c3c367777069d2af6e333d1871
#
_entry.id   feb074c3c367777069d2af6e333d1871
#
_cell.length_a   1.000
_cell.length_b   1.000
_cell.length_c   1.000
_cell.angle_alpha   90.00
_cell.angle_beta   90.00
_cell.angle_gamma   90.00
#
_symmetry.space_group_name_H-M   'P 1'
#
loop_
_entity.id
_entity.type
_entity.pdbx_description
1 polymer ?
#
loop_
_entity_poly.entity_id
_entity_poly.type
_entity_poly.pdbx_seq_one_letter_code
_entity_poly.pdbx_strand_id
1 'polypeptide(L)'
;MRSFNAGILMSLLLAVTACSTHKPMPAVKYVDLDRFMGDWFVIANIPTFLEKDAYNPVETYRVDNDGTIATTFTFNQGSLDGEKKSYHPRGFVQDSESNAIWGMQFVWPIKADYRIVYLDADYQNTIIGRKSRDYVWIMARKSSISEKDYNFLVDQVQRLGYDIDQLRKAEHNPSSDVEKDLFTDVSQIEYATSSLSGFEKVVMTTKSFERSSSSRAFSKGGLTTTDRVTRDRLLLDIDLLSLGELPVPSKRHQFDGAQIASVKISAGDQVYSSPSFDHDNPPVALRPLINFILTLE
;
A
#
# COMPACT_ATOMS: atom_id res chain seq x y z
N MET A 1 -85.29 -34.29 -12.71
CA MET A 1 -84.49 -33.21 -13.22
C MET A 1 -83.60 -32.81 -12.09
N ARG A 2 -82.28 -33.11 -12.17
CA ARG A 2 -81.29 -32.94 -11.07
C ARG A 2 -80.44 -31.75 -11.40
N SER A 3 -80.49 -30.73 -10.56
CA SER A 3 -79.60 -29.58 -10.64
C SER A 3 -78.28 -29.89 -9.96
N PHE A 4 -77.19 -29.75 -10.70
CA PHE A 4 -75.79 -29.81 -10.17
C PHE A 4 -75.34 -28.46 -9.75
N ASN A 5 -75.04 -28.30 -8.43
CA ASN A 5 -74.38 -27.12 -7.88
C ASN A 5 -72.88 -27.39 -7.97
N ALA A 6 -72.22 -26.62 -8.82
CA ALA A 6 -70.74 -26.57 -8.87
C ALA A 6 -70.21 -25.50 -7.88
N GLY A 7 -69.74 -25.96 -6.75
CA GLY A 7 -69.02 -25.10 -5.79
C GLY A 7 -67.60 -24.81 -6.28
N ILE A 8 -67.34 -23.57 -6.60
CA ILE A 8 -65.98 -23.10 -6.95
C ILE A 8 -65.20 -22.91 -5.65
N LEU A 9 -64.27 -23.81 -5.37
CA LEU A 9 -63.30 -23.65 -4.29
C LEU A 9 -62.18 -22.70 -4.78
N MET A 10 -62.25 -21.41 -4.37
CA MET A 10 -61.22 -20.42 -4.66
C MET A 10 -60.11 -20.53 -3.60
N SER A 11 -59.11 -21.32 -3.92
CA SER A 11 -57.87 -21.42 -3.11
C SER A 11 -57.05 -20.14 -3.23
N LEU A 12 -57.13 -19.28 -2.18
CA LEU A 12 -56.30 -18.08 -2.04
C LEU A 12 -54.88 -18.52 -1.68
N LEU A 13 -54.00 -18.64 -2.69
CA LEU A 13 -52.54 -18.78 -2.43
C LEU A 13 -52.03 -17.47 -1.84
N LEU A 14 -51.84 -17.44 -0.52
CA LEU A 14 -51.01 -16.41 0.13
C LEU A 14 -49.55 -16.65 -0.27
N ALA A 15 -49.09 -15.91 -1.28
CA ALA A 15 -47.66 -15.77 -1.54
C ALA A 15 -47.05 -14.93 -0.40
N VAL A 16 -46.49 -15.61 0.58
CA VAL A 16 -45.63 -14.97 1.60
C VAL A 16 -44.34 -14.55 0.89
N THR A 17 -44.31 -13.34 0.35
CA THR A 17 -43.08 -12.71 -0.06
C THR A 17 -42.27 -12.44 1.24
N ALA A 18 -41.36 -13.35 1.55
CA ALA A 18 -40.34 -13.11 2.56
C ALA A 18 -39.46 -11.95 2.06
N CYS A 19 -39.86 -10.70 2.36
CA CYS A 19 -38.96 -9.58 2.27
C CYS A 19 -37.84 -9.86 3.27
N SER A 20 -36.70 -10.33 2.78
CA SER A 20 -35.46 -10.37 3.51
C SER A 20 -35.06 -8.92 3.83
N THR A 21 -35.56 -8.38 4.94
CA THR A 21 -35.19 -7.06 5.43
C THR A 21 -33.80 -7.16 6.06
N HIS A 22 -32.77 -7.12 5.23
CA HIS A 22 -31.42 -6.92 5.76
C HIS A 22 -31.39 -5.63 6.56
N LYS A 23 -30.76 -5.69 7.75
CA LYS A 23 -30.48 -4.47 8.54
C LYS A 23 -29.75 -3.45 7.65
N PRO A 24 -29.98 -2.15 7.85
CA PRO A 24 -29.22 -1.11 7.14
C PRO A 24 -27.71 -1.39 7.24
N MET A 25 -26.99 -1.19 6.14
CA MET A 25 -25.54 -1.36 6.15
C MET A 25 -24.93 -0.33 7.10
N PRO A 26 -24.20 -0.76 8.15
CA PRO A 26 -23.57 0.16 9.07
C PRO A 26 -22.39 0.89 8.41
N ALA A 27 -21.87 1.90 9.07
CA ALA A 27 -20.56 2.47 8.86
C ALA A 27 -19.89 2.62 10.24
N VAL A 28 -18.55 2.72 10.28
CA VAL A 28 -17.83 3.03 11.52
C VAL A 28 -18.22 4.41 12.04
N LYS A 29 -18.06 4.64 13.34
CA LYS A 29 -18.50 5.88 13.97
C LYS A 29 -17.74 7.11 13.48
N TYR A 30 -16.46 6.95 13.20
CA TYR A 30 -15.59 8.03 12.76
C TYR A 30 -14.36 7.49 12.05
N VAL A 31 -13.90 8.22 11.03
CA VAL A 31 -12.65 7.98 10.29
C VAL A 31 -11.83 9.27 10.31
N ASP A 32 -10.64 9.18 10.85
CA ASP A 32 -9.60 10.19 10.66
C ASP A 32 -9.06 10.04 9.25
N LEU A 33 -9.38 11.00 8.38
CA LEU A 33 -9.01 10.94 6.97
C LEU A 33 -7.50 10.94 6.78
N ASP A 34 -6.74 11.71 7.56
CA ASP A 34 -5.28 11.79 7.42
C ASP A 34 -4.63 10.42 7.70
N ARG A 35 -5.14 9.69 8.71
CA ARG A 35 -4.70 8.33 9.02
C ARG A 35 -5.17 7.30 8.01
N PHE A 36 -6.33 7.53 7.37
CA PHE A 36 -6.90 6.59 6.40
C PHE A 36 -6.22 6.71 5.02
N MET A 37 -5.64 7.86 4.69
CA MET A 37 -4.96 8.07 3.40
C MET A 37 -3.76 7.13 3.22
N GLY A 38 -3.24 7.08 1.99
CA GLY A 38 -2.17 6.19 1.56
C GLY A 38 -2.67 4.87 0.99
N ASP A 39 -1.80 3.86 0.97
CA ASP A 39 -2.05 2.60 0.29
C ASP A 39 -2.80 1.60 1.18
N TRP A 40 -3.72 0.87 0.53
CA TRP A 40 -4.45 -0.25 1.07
C TRP A 40 -4.39 -1.41 0.08
N PHE A 41 -3.80 -2.53 0.51
CA PHE A 41 -3.78 -3.77 -0.27
C PHE A 41 -5.14 -4.48 -0.13
N VAL A 42 -5.75 -4.86 -1.25
CA VAL A 42 -6.97 -5.67 -1.22
C VAL A 42 -6.59 -7.11 -0.89
N ILE A 43 -6.92 -7.59 0.30
CA ILE A 43 -6.62 -8.95 0.77
C ILE A 43 -7.62 -9.96 0.24
N ALA A 44 -8.91 -9.56 0.21
CA ALA A 44 -9.98 -10.36 -0.38
C ALA A 44 -11.13 -9.43 -0.79
N ASN A 45 -11.88 -9.82 -1.80
CA ASN A 45 -13.05 -9.08 -2.25
C ASN A 45 -14.12 -9.99 -2.85
N ILE A 46 -15.38 -9.51 -2.89
CA ILE A 46 -16.35 -9.94 -3.88
C ILE A 46 -16.11 -9.04 -5.09
N PRO A 47 -15.51 -9.57 -6.18
CA PRO A 47 -14.96 -8.75 -7.24
C PRO A 47 -16.02 -8.11 -8.12
N THR A 48 -15.80 -6.86 -8.50
CA THR A 48 -16.51 -6.23 -9.62
C THR A 48 -16.09 -6.86 -10.94
N PHE A 49 -16.75 -6.48 -12.04
CA PHE A 49 -16.38 -6.99 -13.37
C PHE A 49 -14.96 -6.57 -13.80
N LEU A 50 -14.43 -5.46 -13.26
CA LEU A 50 -13.08 -4.97 -13.53
C LEU A 50 -12.00 -5.76 -12.79
N GLU A 51 -12.37 -6.38 -11.66
CA GLU A 51 -11.44 -7.02 -10.72
C GLU A 51 -11.37 -8.54 -10.84
N LYS A 52 -12.11 -9.15 -11.80
CA LYS A 52 -12.20 -10.62 -11.92
C LYS A 52 -10.85 -11.32 -12.02
N ASP A 53 -9.91 -10.69 -12.71
CA ASP A 53 -8.56 -11.21 -12.96
C ASP A 53 -7.50 -10.23 -12.46
N ALA A 54 -7.76 -9.57 -11.32
CA ALA A 54 -6.86 -8.61 -10.71
C ALA A 54 -5.88 -9.32 -9.76
N TYR A 55 -4.58 -9.11 -9.99
CA TYR A 55 -3.46 -9.54 -9.15
C TYR A 55 -2.75 -8.30 -8.61
N ASN A 56 -2.14 -8.36 -7.43
CA ASN A 56 -1.57 -7.22 -6.73
C ASN A 56 -2.50 -5.99 -6.64
N PRO A 57 -3.79 -6.14 -6.28
CA PRO A 57 -4.70 -5.02 -6.24
C PRO A 57 -4.40 -4.09 -5.05
N VAL A 58 -4.19 -2.81 -5.35
CA VAL A 58 -3.90 -1.76 -4.36
C VAL A 58 -4.78 -0.55 -4.62
N GLU A 59 -5.40 -0.04 -3.57
CA GLU A 59 -6.09 1.26 -3.56
C GLU A 59 -5.28 2.30 -2.79
N THR A 60 -4.98 3.43 -3.44
CA THR A 60 -4.28 4.56 -2.83
C THR A 60 -5.24 5.73 -2.71
N TYR A 61 -5.36 6.30 -1.52
CA TYR A 61 -6.22 7.47 -1.25
C TYR A 61 -5.41 8.69 -0.87
N ARG A 62 -5.86 9.84 -1.31
CA ARG A 62 -5.29 11.15 -0.95
C ARG A 62 -6.39 12.20 -0.90
N VAL A 63 -6.41 13.03 0.13
CA VAL A 63 -7.30 14.18 0.18
C VAL A 63 -6.79 15.25 -0.79
N ASP A 64 -7.66 15.70 -1.70
CA ASP A 64 -7.37 16.81 -2.60
C ASP A 64 -7.74 18.17 -1.97
N ASN A 65 -7.20 19.26 -2.53
CA ASN A 65 -7.43 20.62 -2.04
C ASN A 65 -8.91 21.06 -2.04
N ASP A 66 -9.74 20.41 -2.85
CA ASP A 66 -11.19 20.65 -2.92
C ASP A 66 -11.99 19.80 -1.92
N GLY A 67 -11.32 19.05 -1.04
CA GLY A 67 -11.92 18.18 -0.05
C GLY A 67 -12.44 16.85 -0.59
N THR A 68 -12.22 16.55 -1.86
CA THR A 68 -12.51 15.22 -2.43
C THR A 68 -11.37 14.26 -2.17
N ILE A 69 -11.62 12.95 -2.32
CA ILE A 69 -10.63 11.90 -2.17
C ILE A 69 -10.17 11.46 -3.56
N ALA A 70 -8.95 11.85 -3.95
CA ALA A 70 -8.29 11.28 -5.11
C ALA A 70 -7.97 9.83 -4.81
N THR A 71 -8.48 8.93 -5.64
CA THR A 71 -8.27 7.50 -5.51
C THR A 71 -7.49 6.98 -6.71
N THR A 72 -6.54 6.12 -6.46
CA THR A 72 -5.84 5.37 -7.52
C THR A 72 -5.98 3.88 -7.21
N PHE A 73 -6.66 3.15 -8.09
CA PHE A 73 -6.76 1.70 -8.01
C PHE A 73 -5.83 1.09 -9.05
N THR A 74 -4.87 0.29 -8.61
CA THR A 74 -3.91 -0.41 -9.48
C THR A 74 -3.97 -1.91 -9.27
N PHE A 75 -3.75 -2.68 -10.34
CA PHE A 75 -3.59 -4.12 -10.30
C PHE A 75 -2.86 -4.62 -11.54
N ASN A 76 -2.38 -5.86 -11.51
CA ASN A 76 -1.85 -6.55 -12.66
C ASN A 76 -2.94 -7.45 -13.28
N GLN A 77 -3.14 -7.39 -14.59
CA GLN A 77 -4.19 -8.11 -15.27
C GLN A 77 -3.80 -9.56 -15.57
N GLY A 78 -4.55 -10.51 -15.08
CA GLY A 78 -4.46 -11.91 -15.45
C GLY A 78 -3.35 -12.73 -14.78
N SER A 79 -2.32 -12.11 -14.22
CA SER A 79 -1.25 -12.76 -13.44
C SER A 79 -0.48 -11.73 -12.60
N LEU A 80 0.37 -12.21 -11.67
CA LEU A 80 1.25 -11.36 -10.86
C LEU A 80 2.22 -10.52 -11.71
N ASP A 81 2.65 -11.02 -12.85
CA ASP A 81 3.52 -10.33 -13.82
C ASP A 81 2.73 -9.74 -15.00
N GLY A 82 1.40 -9.68 -14.89
CA GLY A 82 0.52 -9.16 -15.93
C GLY A 82 0.65 -7.67 -16.14
N GLU A 83 0.05 -7.17 -17.23
CA GLU A 83 0.05 -5.74 -17.53
C GLU A 83 -0.59 -4.94 -16.39
N LYS A 84 0.13 -3.93 -15.87
CA LYS A 84 -0.37 -3.05 -14.82
C LYS A 84 -1.48 -2.15 -15.34
N LYS A 85 -2.65 -2.24 -14.73
CA LYS A 85 -3.81 -1.36 -14.97
C LYS A 85 -3.90 -0.33 -13.86
N SER A 86 -4.41 0.87 -14.21
CA SER A 86 -4.63 1.95 -13.27
C SER A 86 -5.94 2.65 -13.55
N TYR A 87 -6.76 2.87 -12.52
CA TYR A 87 -8.01 3.62 -12.56
C TYR A 87 -7.96 4.75 -11.54
N HIS A 88 -8.60 5.87 -11.84
CA HIS A 88 -8.55 7.07 -11.00
C HIS A 88 -9.95 7.59 -10.65
N PRO A 89 -10.75 6.81 -9.89
CA PRO A 89 -12.03 7.30 -9.43
C PRO A 89 -11.86 8.43 -8.42
N ARG A 90 -12.93 9.20 -8.19
CA ARG A 90 -12.97 10.25 -7.20
C ARG A 90 -13.97 9.95 -6.11
N GLY A 91 -13.53 9.99 -4.85
CA GLY A 91 -14.36 9.84 -3.67
C GLY A 91 -14.91 11.19 -3.21
N PHE A 92 -16.20 11.20 -2.84
CA PHE A 92 -16.90 12.35 -2.26
C PHE A 92 -17.41 11.94 -0.87
N VAL A 93 -16.88 12.55 0.18
CA VAL A 93 -17.39 12.32 1.54
C VAL A 93 -18.84 12.79 1.59
N GLN A 94 -19.76 11.88 1.90
CA GLN A 94 -21.21 12.16 1.97
C GLN A 94 -21.70 12.37 3.40
N ASP A 95 -20.95 11.87 4.38
CA ASP A 95 -21.20 12.04 5.81
C ASP A 95 -19.96 12.63 6.47
N SER A 96 -19.98 13.94 6.67
CA SER A 96 -18.86 14.69 7.26
C SER A 96 -18.75 14.53 8.78
N GLU A 97 -19.76 13.95 9.46
CA GLU A 97 -19.69 13.68 10.89
C GLU A 97 -18.83 12.43 11.15
N SER A 98 -19.05 11.37 10.36
CA SER A 98 -18.27 10.13 10.49
C SER A 98 -17.08 10.03 9.55
N ASN A 99 -17.08 10.74 8.40
CA ASN A 99 -16.17 10.55 7.27
C ASN A 99 -16.15 9.12 6.70
N ALA A 100 -17.11 8.26 7.08
CA ALA A 100 -17.09 6.84 6.76
C ALA A 100 -17.96 6.45 5.56
N ILE A 101 -18.74 7.40 5.02
CA ILE A 101 -19.66 7.17 3.90
C ILE A 101 -19.25 8.08 2.74
N TRP A 102 -18.87 7.46 1.63
CA TRP A 102 -18.44 8.18 0.42
C TRP A 102 -19.29 7.79 -0.78
N GLY A 103 -19.29 8.68 -1.78
CA GLY A 103 -19.77 8.39 -3.12
C GLY A 103 -18.57 8.24 -4.06
N MET A 104 -18.24 7.01 -4.47
CA MET A 104 -17.11 6.74 -5.36
C MET A 104 -17.53 6.90 -6.82
N GLN A 105 -16.90 7.81 -7.55
CA GLN A 105 -17.24 8.14 -8.93
C GLN A 105 -16.16 7.64 -9.89
N PHE A 106 -16.47 6.60 -10.64
CA PHE A 106 -15.68 6.08 -11.76
C PHE A 106 -16.06 6.76 -13.08
N VAL A 107 -17.36 7.03 -13.25
CA VAL A 107 -17.91 7.67 -14.45
C VAL A 107 -18.94 8.70 -14.04
N TRP A 108 -18.77 9.92 -14.51
CA TRP A 108 -19.74 11.00 -14.27
C TRP A 108 -21.10 10.69 -14.92
N PRO A 109 -22.23 10.96 -14.28
CA PRO A 109 -22.43 11.56 -12.94
C PRO A 109 -22.63 10.54 -11.81
N ILE A 110 -22.36 9.25 -12.01
CA ILE A 110 -22.70 8.15 -11.12
C ILE A 110 -21.72 8.09 -9.94
N LYS A 111 -22.25 8.17 -8.70
CA LYS A 111 -21.51 7.96 -7.46
C LYS A 111 -21.97 6.68 -6.80
N ALA A 112 -21.13 5.65 -6.82
CA ALA A 112 -21.39 4.37 -6.18
C ALA A 112 -21.28 4.50 -4.65
N ASP A 113 -22.17 3.83 -3.91
CA ASP A 113 -22.09 3.77 -2.44
C ASP A 113 -20.80 3.06 -2.02
N TYR A 114 -20.07 3.67 -1.09
CA TYR A 114 -18.80 3.22 -0.55
C TYR A 114 -18.79 3.50 0.96
N ARG A 115 -18.67 2.48 1.79
CA ARG A 115 -18.77 2.59 3.23
C ARG A 115 -17.62 1.90 3.92
N ILE A 116 -16.95 2.60 4.81
CA ILE A 116 -16.01 2.00 5.74
C ILE A 116 -16.84 1.38 6.85
N VAL A 117 -17.04 0.04 6.77
CA VAL A 117 -17.95 -0.70 7.68
C VAL A 117 -17.19 -1.33 8.85
N TYR A 118 -15.89 -1.48 8.71
CA TYR A 118 -14.95 -1.88 9.74
C TYR A 118 -13.63 -1.13 9.56
N LEU A 119 -13.02 -0.74 10.65
CA LEU A 119 -11.68 -0.16 10.70
C LEU A 119 -11.11 -0.45 12.09
N ASP A 120 -9.92 -1.04 12.16
CA ASP A 120 -9.27 -1.26 13.46
C ASP A 120 -8.68 0.04 14.03
N ALA A 121 -8.37 0.04 15.32
CA ALA A 121 -7.90 1.22 16.04
C ALA A 121 -6.54 1.75 15.53
N ASP A 122 -5.72 0.86 14.99
CA ASP A 122 -4.39 1.17 14.50
C ASP A 122 -4.38 1.52 13.00
N TYR A 123 -5.53 1.44 12.33
CA TYR A 123 -5.69 1.70 10.88
C TYR A 123 -4.86 0.74 10.02
N GLN A 124 -4.72 -0.51 10.47
CA GLN A 124 -4.01 -1.55 9.72
C GLN A 124 -4.92 -2.39 8.84
N ASN A 125 -6.17 -2.61 9.28
CA ASN A 125 -7.16 -3.43 8.57
C ASN A 125 -8.50 -2.70 8.46
N THR A 126 -9.14 -2.81 7.30
CA THR A 126 -10.45 -2.21 7.03
C THR A 126 -11.31 -3.11 6.18
N ILE A 127 -12.63 -2.93 6.28
CA ILE A 127 -13.60 -3.52 5.36
C ILE A 127 -14.42 -2.40 4.75
N ILE A 128 -14.47 -2.41 3.42
CA ILE A 128 -15.32 -1.53 2.65
C ILE A 128 -16.53 -2.32 2.16
N GLY A 129 -17.71 -1.79 2.42
CA GLY A 129 -18.96 -2.39 2.00
C GLY A 129 -19.86 -1.43 1.24
N ARG A 130 -20.99 -1.97 0.75
CA ARG A 130 -22.04 -1.24 0.03
C ARG A 130 -23.41 -1.60 0.56
N LYS A 131 -24.37 -0.66 0.50
CA LYS A 131 -25.78 -0.91 0.91
C LYS A 131 -26.40 -2.12 0.22
N SER A 132 -26.07 -2.31 -1.04
CA SER A 132 -26.58 -3.40 -1.89
C SER A 132 -26.01 -4.78 -1.54
N ARG A 133 -24.90 -4.82 -0.81
CA ARG A 133 -24.15 -6.06 -0.49
C ARG A 133 -23.74 -6.86 -1.73
N ASP A 134 -23.54 -6.16 -2.85
CA ASP A 134 -23.07 -6.74 -4.11
C ASP A 134 -21.56 -6.89 -4.16
N TYR A 135 -20.83 -5.94 -3.56
CA TYR A 135 -19.37 -5.92 -3.51
C TYR A 135 -18.87 -5.59 -2.10
N VAL A 136 -17.74 -6.15 -1.74
CA VAL A 136 -17.05 -5.92 -0.46
C VAL A 136 -15.55 -6.06 -0.70
N TRP A 137 -14.75 -5.30 0.05
CA TRP A 137 -13.29 -5.37 0.03
C TRP A 137 -12.78 -5.48 1.46
N ILE A 138 -11.99 -6.51 1.74
CA ILE A 138 -11.14 -6.63 2.92
C ILE A 138 -9.80 -6.06 2.52
N MET A 139 -9.34 -5.04 3.19
CA MET A 139 -8.09 -4.37 2.86
C MET A 139 -7.19 -4.24 4.07
N ALA A 140 -5.88 -4.21 3.85
CA ALA A 140 -4.88 -4.03 4.89
C ALA A 140 -3.74 -3.11 4.43
N ARG A 141 -2.95 -2.60 5.40
CA ARG A 141 -1.73 -1.85 5.10
C ARG A 141 -0.58 -2.73 4.59
N LYS A 142 -0.71 -4.04 4.74
CA LYS A 142 0.23 -5.05 4.23
C LYS A 142 -0.46 -5.91 3.18
N SER A 143 0.29 -6.41 2.20
CA SER A 143 -0.24 -7.30 1.17
C SER A 143 -0.53 -8.71 1.69
N SER A 144 -0.06 -9.03 2.90
CA SER A 144 -0.43 -10.24 3.63
C SER A 144 -0.79 -9.95 5.08
N ILE A 145 -1.72 -10.71 5.63
CA ILE A 145 -2.14 -10.65 7.04
C ILE A 145 -2.16 -12.06 7.64
N SER A 146 -2.17 -12.15 8.97
CA SER A 146 -2.23 -13.45 9.63
C SER A 146 -3.56 -14.18 9.31
N GLU A 147 -3.55 -15.50 9.27
CA GLU A 147 -4.78 -16.29 9.10
C GLU A 147 -5.82 -15.99 10.19
N LYS A 148 -5.39 -15.65 11.39
CA LYS A 148 -6.27 -15.22 12.47
C LYS A 148 -7.01 -13.93 12.12
N ASP A 149 -6.29 -12.93 11.64
CA ASP A 149 -6.87 -11.63 11.26
C ASP A 149 -7.75 -11.78 10.00
N TYR A 150 -7.31 -12.56 9.03
CA TYR A 150 -8.10 -12.89 7.86
C TYR A 150 -9.45 -13.51 8.24
N ASN A 151 -9.44 -14.57 9.05
CA ASN A 151 -10.66 -15.25 9.48
C ASN A 151 -11.58 -14.31 10.29
N PHE A 152 -11.00 -13.46 11.16
CA PHE A 152 -11.77 -12.45 11.88
C PHE A 152 -12.48 -11.48 10.92
N LEU A 153 -11.79 -10.98 9.88
CA LEU A 153 -12.36 -10.05 8.91
C LEU A 153 -13.44 -10.72 8.04
N VAL A 154 -13.24 -11.98 7.65
CA VAL A 154 -14.26 -12.78 6.94
C VAL A 154 -15.52 -12.95 7.79
N ASP A 155 -15.36 -13.23 9.08
CA ASP A 155 -16.49 -13.29 10.03
C ASP A 155 -17.25 -11.94 10.11
N GLN A 156 -16.55 -10.80 10.07
CA GLN A 156 -17.22 -9.49 10.01
C GLN A 156 -18.00 -9.33 8.70
N VAL A 157 -17.43 -9.72 7.55
CA VAL A 157 -18.11 -9.69 6.24
C VAL A 157 -19.39 -10.53 6.28
N GLN A 158 -19.34 -11.74 6.86
CA GLN A 158 -20.51 -12.61 7.01
C GLN A 158 -21.57 -11.97 7.92
N ARG A 159 -21.17 -11.37 9.06
CA ARG A 159 -22.09 -10.67 9.97
C ARG A 159 -22.78 -9.46 9.34
N LEU A 160 -22.14 -8.83 8.35
CA LEU A 160 -22.71 -7.74 7.57
C LEU A 160 -23.76 -8.24 6.55
N GLY A 161 -23.88 -9.56 6.37
CA GLY A 161 -24.88 -10.20 5.51
C GLY A 161 -24.42 -10.41 4.06
N TYR A 162 -23.10 -10.45 3.83
CA TYR A 162 -22.54 -10.86 2.54
C TYR A 162 -22.50 -12.38 2.43
N ASP A 163 -22.59 -12.87 1.19
CA ASP A 163 -22.36 -14.25 0.83
C ASP A 163 -20.84 -14.50 0.71
N ILE A 164 -20.27 -15.11 1.76
CA ILE A 164 -18.82 -15.35 1.83
C ILE A 164 -18.32 -16.39 0.84
N ASP A 165 -19.21 -17.22 0.24
CA ASP A 165 -18.82 -18.16 -0.80
C ASP A 165 -18.39 -17.44 -2.10
N GLN A 166 -18.78 -16.18 -2.26
CA GLN A 166 -18.36 -15.32 -3.36
C GLN A 166 -17.06 -14.57 -3.09
N LEU A 167 -16.58 -14.59 -1.82
CA LEU A 167 -15.37 -13.88 -1.44
C LEU A 167 -14.13 -14.58 -2.03
N ARG A 168 -13.28 -13.83 -2.70
CA ARG A 168 -12.03 -14.30 -3.30
C ARG A 168 -10.85 -13.65 -2.64
N LYS A 169 -9.88 -14.47 -2.21
CA LYS A 169 -8.59 -13.99 -1.73
C LYS A 169 -7.79 -13.45 -2.91
N ALA A 170 -7.27 -12.24 -2.78
CA ALA A 170 -6.39 -11.65 -3.78
C ALA A 170 -4.97 -12.22 -3.66
N GLU A 171 -4.30 -12.38 -4.78
CA GLU A 171 -2.92 -12.81 -4.82
C GLU A 171 -2.01 -11.56 -4.91
N HIS A 172 -1.01 -11.50 -4.04
CA HIS A 172 0.00 -10.47 -4.03
C HIS A 172 1.38 -11.06 -4.23
N ASN A 173 2.26 -10.31 -4.89
CA ASN A 173 3.66 -10.70 -4.98
C ASN A 173 4.31 -10.57 -3.58
N PRO A 174 4.84 -11.65 -3.01
CA PRO A 174 5.49 -11.62 -1.70
C PRO A 174 6.65 -10.62 -1.61
N SER A 175 7.29 -10.32 -2.75
CA SER A 175 8.40 -9.37 -2.80
C SER A 175 7.97 -7.92 -2.49
N SER A 176 6.71 -7.55 -2.75
CA SER A 176 6.22 -6.18 -2.49
C SER A 176 6.09 -5.86 -1.01
N ASP A 177 5.83 -6.85 -0.15
CA ASP A 177 5.68 -6.66 1.29
C ASP A 177 7.01 -6.72 2.02
N VAL A 178 7.84 -7.69 1.63
CA VAL A 178 9.20 -7.80 2.17
C VAL A 178 9.97 -6.52 1.86
N GLU A 179 9.79 -5.96 0.67
CA GLU A 179 10.42 -4.72 0.25
C GLU A 179 9.88 -3.52 1.06
N LYS A 180 8.55 -3.37 1.24
CA LYS A 180 7.96 -2.25 1.98
C LYS A 180 8.21 -2.33 3.49
N ASP A 181 8.17 -3.52 4.09
CA ASP A 181 8.55 -3.72 5.50
C ASP A 181 10.05 -3.47 5.72
N LEU A 182 10.91 -3.82 4.75
CA LEU A 182 12.34 -3.50 4.79
C LEU A 182 12.58 -1.98 4.80
N PHE A 183 11.82 -1.19 4.02
CA PHE A 183 12.00 0.28 3.96
C PHE A 183 11.50 0.99 5.22
N THR A 184 10.43 0.52 5.85
CA THR A 184 9.96 1.09 7.13
C THR A 184 10.92 0.81 8.28
N ASP A 185 11.79 -0.20 8.14
CA ASP A 185 12.74 -0.62 9.18
C ASP A 185 14.20 -0.22 8.87
N VAL A 186 14.44 0.60 7.83
CA VAL A 186 15.79 1.12 7.57
C VAL A 186 16.24 2.04 8.69
N SER A 187 17.07 1.50 9.55
CA SER A 187 17.63 2.21 10.72
C SER A 187 18.84 3.05 10.37
N GLN A 188 19.65 2.62 9.38
CA GLN A 188 20.91 3.26 9.05
C GLN A 188 21.29 3.10 7.57
N ILE A 189 21.87 4.14 7.01
CA ILE A 189 22.53 4.13 5.70
C ILE A 189 23.97 4.59 5.90
N GLU A 190 24.92 3.80 5.45
CA GLU A 190 26.33 4.11 5.44
C GLU A 190 26.81 4.29 4.01
N TYR A 191 27.36 5.45 3.69
CA TYR A 191 28.14 5.69 2.49
C TYR A 191 29.59 5.84 2.87
N ALA A 192 30.47 5.07 2.27
CA ALA A 192 31.88 5.09 2.58
C ALA A 192 32.71 5.14 1.30
N THR A 193 33.78 5.96 1.34
CA THR A 193 34.80 6.05 0.29
C THR A 193 36.17 5.83 0.86
N SER A 194 37.10 5.30 0.07
CA SER A 194 38.51 5.19 0.44
C SER A 194 39.43 5.28 -0.79
N SER A 195 40.64 5.79 -0.56
CA SER A 195 41.74 5.86 -1.50
C SER A 195 43.07 5.85 -0.77
N LEU A 196 44.20 5.87 -1.50
CA LEU A 196 45.53 6.01 -0.91
C LEU A 196 45.70 7.34 -0.14
N SER A 197 44.93 8.38 -0.50
CA SER A 197 44.98 9.71 0.12
C SER A 197 44.06 9.88 1.33
N GLY A 198 43.17 8.89 1.60
CA GLY A 198 42.29 8.98 2.76
C GLY A 198 40.91 8.31 2.54
N PHE A 199 40.04 8.57 3.49
CA PHE A 199 38.66 8.05 3.49
C PHE A 199 37.66 9.15 3.81
N GLU A 200 36.42 8.91 3.42
CA GLU A 200 35.22 9.64 3.91
C GLU A 200 34.12 8.63 4.19
N LYS A 201 33.42 8.82 5.29
CA LYS A 201 32.30 7.98 5.70
C LYS A 201 31.18 8.87 6.23
N VAL A 202 29.99 8.68 5.70
CA VAL A 202 28.76 9.30 6.18
C VAL A 202 27.81 8.21 6.66
N VAL A 203 27.37 8.33 7.90
CA VAL A 203 26.36 7.44 8.50
C VAL A 203 25.11 8.26 8.74
N MET A 204 24.01 7.89 8.08
CA MET A 204 22.72 8.55 8.22
C MET A 204 21.73 7.60 8.88
N THR A 205 21.10 8.05 9.96
CA THR A 205 20.02 7.33 10.66
C THR A 205 18.65 7.91 10.28
N THR A 206 17.62 7.52 10.99
CA THR A 206 16.27 8.10 10.84
C THR A 206 16.17 9.56 11.34
N LYS A 207 17.12 10.02 12.17
CA LYS A 207 17.05 11.33 12.85
C LYS A 207 18.27 12.21 12.68
N SER A 208 19.41 11.64 12.35
CA SER A 208 20.69 12.33 12.35
C SER A 208 21.63 11.77 11.29
N PHE A 209 22.69 12.52 11.04
CA PHE A 209 23.85 12.02 10.29
C PHE A 209 25.15 12.30 11.05
N GLU A 210 26.16 11.49 10.75
CA GLU A 210 27.54 11.65 11.21
C GLU A 210 28.48 11.50 10.03
N ARG A 211 29.45 12.42 9.91
CA ARG A 211 30.47 12.39 8.86
C ARG A 211 31.86 12.34 9.49
N SER A 212 32.65 11.39 9.06
CA SER A 212 34.05 11.25 9.40
C SER A 212 34.92 11.19 8.15
N SER A 213 36.07 11.81 8.18
CA SER A 213 36.98 11.90 7.02
C SER A 213 38.43 12.07 7.51
N SER A 214 39.38 11.63 6.70
CA SER A 214 40.82 11.86 6.94
C SER A 214 41.23 13.33 6.72
N SER A 215 40.44 14.10 5.96
CA SER A 215 40.79 15.48 5.55
C SER A 215 39.90 16.56 6.15
N ARG A 216 38.81 16.22 6.80
CA ARG A 216 37.85 17.15 7.42
C ARG A 216 37.61 16.78 8.88
N ALA A 217 37.31 17.79 9.70
CA ALA A 217 36.87 17.54 11.06
C ALA A 217 35.57 16.70 11.07
N PHE A 218 35.43 15.91 12.12
CA PHE A 218 34.18 15.16 12.36
C PHE A 218 33.00 16.15 12.44
N SER A 219 31.91 15.84 11.75
CA SER A 219 30.68 16.61 11.85
C SER A 219 29.47 15.68 12.10
N LYS A 220 28.49 16.21 12.80
CA LYS A 220 27.18 15.55 13.00
C LYS A 220 26.07 16.57 13.02
N GLY A 221 24.90 16.17 12.54
CA GLY A 221 23.72 17.02 12.53
C GLY A 221 22.42 16.24 12.65
N GLY A 222 21.35 16.95 12.98
CA GLY A 222 19.99 16.38 12.95
C GLY A 222 19.40 16.49 11.55
N LEU A 223 18.66 15.47 11.10
CA LEU A 223 17.90 15.56 9.87
C LEU A 223 16.64 16.39 10.08
N THR A 224 16.42 17.39 9.23
CA THR A 224 15.17 18.14 9.17
C THR A 224 14.00 17.23 8.77
N THR A 225 12.76 17.71 8.89
CA THR A 225 11.60 16.99 8.39
C THR A 225 11.69 16.75 6.87
N THR A 226 12.18 17.75 6.13
CA THR A 226 12.38 17.65 4.68
C THR A 226 13.43 16.59 4.33
N ASP A 227 14.55 16.53 5.09
CA ASP A 227 15.59 15.52 4.85
C ASP A 227 15.07 14.11 5.09
N ARG A 228 14.26 13.90 6.13
CA ARG A 228 13.65 12.60 6.42
C ARG A 228 12.70 12.15 5.31
N VAL A 229 11.83 13.04 4.85
CA VAL A 229 10.91 12.75 3.74
C VAL A 229 11.68 12.45 2.46
N THR A 230 12.75 13.21 2.18
CA THR A 230 13.62 12.98 1.00
C THR A 230 14.33 11.64 1.10
N ARG A 231 14.92 11.31 2.26
CA ARG A 231 15.55 10.02 2.54
C ARG A 231 14.59 8.86 2.27
N ASP A 232 13.41 8.91 2.88
CA ASP A 232 12.44 7.82 2.81
C ASP A 232 11.92 7.63 1.37
N ARG A 233 11.71 8.73 0.63
CA ARG A 233 11.34 8.67 -0.78
C ARG A 233 12.43 8.05 -1.64
N LEU A 234 13.71 8.43 -1.42
CA LEU A 234 14.83 7.90 -2.20
C LEU A 234 15.07 6.41 -1.94
N LEU A 235 14.75 5.93 -0.73
CA LEU A 235 14.83 4.51 -0.41
C LEU A 235 13.77 3.70 -1.17
N LEU A 236 12.60 4.25 -1.46
CA LEU A 236 11.55 3.55 -2.21
C LEU A 236 11.97 3.17 -3.65
N ASP A 237 12.97 3.86 -4.21
CA ASP A 237 13.49 3.59 -5.55
C ASP A 237 14.65 2.56 -5.55
N ILE A 238 15.01 1.99 -4.38
CA ILE A 238 16.13 1.06 -4.22
C ILE A 238 15.60 -0.32 -3.81
N ASP A 239 15.80 -1.32 -4.66
CA ASP A 239 15.58 -2.73 -4.31
C ASP A 239 16.71 -3.21 -3.40
N LEU A 240 16.44 -3.35 -2.09
CA LEU A 240 17.44 -3.80 -1.11
C LEU A 240 17.88 -5.23 -1.35
N LEU A 241 17.00 -6.10 -1.82
CA LEU A 241 17.32 -7.51 -2.04
C LEU A 241 18.32 -7.70 -3.20
N SER A 242 18.24 -6.84 -4.21
CA SER A 242 19.15 -6.82 -5.34
C SER A 242 20.31 -5.83 -5.19
N LEU A 243 20.45 -5.14 -4.03
CA LEU A 243 21.47 -4.11 -3.82
C LEU A 243 22.89 -4.64 -4.09
N GLY A 244 23.18 -5.89 -3.70
CA GLY A 244 24.46 -6.55 -3.92
C GLY A 244 24.77 -6.90 -5.38
N GLU A 245 23.78 -6.90 -6.24
CA GLU A 245 23.86 -7.29 -7.66
C GLU A 245 23.80 -6.09 -8.61
N LEU A 246 23.76 -4.86 -8.07
CA LEU A 246 23.66 -3.67 -8.90
C LEU A 246 24.78 -3.59 -9.94
N PRO A 247 24.47 -3.27 -11.19
CA PRO A 247 25.48 -3.11 -12.23
C PRO A 247 26.40 -1.92 -11.92
N VAL A 248 27.68 -2.19 -11.87
CA VAL A 248 28.71 -1.18 -11.62
C VAL A 248 29.15 -0.57 -12.94
N PRO A 249 28.96 0.74 -13.19
CA PRO A 249 29.23 1.38 -14.47
C PRO A 249 30.71 1.38 -14.87
N SER A 250 31.62 1.38 -13.89
CA SER A 250 33.07 1.32 -14.10
C SER A 250 33.80 0.73 -12.89
N LYS A 251 35.00 0.22 -13.09
CA LYS A 251 35.85 -0.41 -12.06
C LYS A 251 37.28 0.16 -12.11
N ARG A 252 37.44 1.47 -12.36
CA ARG A 252 38.75 2.13 -12.45
C ARG A 252 39.52 2.05 -11.13
N HIS A 253 38.82 2.03 -9.98
CA HIS A 253 39.42 1.82 -8.68
C HIS A 253 40.25 0.55 -8.56
N GLN A 254 40.07 -0.43 -9.45
CA GLN A 254 40.85 -1.67 -9.48
C GLN A 254 42.18 -1.52 -10.23
N PHE A 255 42.36 -0.47 -11.05
CA PHE A 255 43.49 -0.37 -11.99
C PHE A 255 44.25 0.96 -11.91
N ASP A 256 43.58 2.07 -11.76
CA ASP A 256 44.16 3.41 -11.88
C ASP A 256 44.07 4.25 -10.59
N GLY A 257 43.76 3.62 -9.45
CA GLY A 257 43.75 4.27 -8.14
C GLY A 257 42.58 5.24 -7.94
N ALA A 258 41.53 5.16 -8.74
CA ALA A 258 40.27 5.91 -8.49
C ALA A 258 39.76 5.61 -7.08
N GLN A 259 39.10 6.58 -6.46
CA GLN A 259 38.51 6.42 -5.14
C GLN A 259 37.40 5.37 -5.17
N ILE A 260 37.52 4.34 -4.32
CA ILE A 260 36.52 3.29 -4.16
C ILE A 260 35.40 3.76 -3.25
N ALA A 261 34.16 3.41 -3.58
CA ALA A 261 32.98 3.71 -2.76
C ALA A 261 32.08 2.48 -2.59
N SER A 262 31.28 2.51 -1.54
CA SER A 262 30.20 1.54 -1.27
C SER A 262 29.07 2.15 -0.45
N VAL A 263 27.89 1.53 -0.55
CA VAL A 263 26.72 1.86 0.27
C VAL A 263 26.32 0.61 1.06
N LYS A 264 26.03 0.79 2.37
CA LYS A 264 25.40 -0.24 3.20
C LYS A 264 24.10 0.32 3.77
N ILE A 265 23.07 -0.50 3.78
CA ILE A 265 21.74 -0.15 4.31
C ILE A 265 21.37 -1.22 5.34
N SER A 266 21.14 -0.78 6.59
CA SER A 266 20.70 -1.65 7.68
C SER A 266 19.18 -1.53 7.81
N ALA A 267 18.48 -2.66 7.70
CA ALA A 267 17.03 -2.76 7.85
C ALA A 267 16.71 -3.98 8.73
N GLY A 268 16.04 -3.75 9.84
CA GLY A 268 15.87 -4.77 10.87
C GLY A 268 17.23 -5.32 11.33
N ASP A 269 17.35 -6.64 11.38
CA ASP A 269 18.58 -7.35 11.73
C ASP A 269 19.50 -7.64 10.51
N GLN A 270 19.15 -7.14 9.32
CA GLN A 270 19.89 -7.39 8.08
C GLN A 270 20.71 -6.17 7.65
N VAL A 271 21.84 -6.43 7.00
CA VAL A 271 22.67 -5.39 6.35
C VAL A 271 22.84 -5.74 4.88
N TYR A 272 22.33 -4.85 4.04
CA TYR A 272 22.43 -4.94 2.59
C TYR A 272 23.60 -4.09 2.12
N SER A 273 24.44 -4.62 1.24
CA SER A 273 25.65 -3.93 0.78
C SER A 273 25.70 -3.89 -0.74
N SER A 274 25.98 -2.71 -1.28
CA SER A 274 26.24 -2.58 -2.72
C SER A 274 27.57 -3.25 -3.11
N PRO A 275 27.78 -3.58 -4.37
CA PRO A 275 29.13 -3.79 -4.88
C PRO A 275 29.99 -2.55 -4.68
N SER A 276 31.31 -2.71 -4.65
CA SER A 276 32.23 -1.57 -4.69
C SER A 276 32.20 -0.92 -6.09
N PHE A 277 32.23 0.41 -6.14
CA PHE A 277 32.18 1.19 -7.37
C PHE A 277 33.12 2.40 -7.31
N ASP A 278 33.37 3.03 -8.45
CA ASP A 278 34.14 4.28 -8.51
C ASP A 278 33.30 5.42 -7.92
N HIS A 279 33.85 6.17 -6.95
CA HIS A 279 33.16 7.24 -6.23
C HIS A 279 32.46 8.25 -7.16
N ASP A 280 33.12 8.62 -8.27
CA ASP A 280 32.62 9.56 -9.26
C ASP A 280 31.64 8.94 -10.28
N ASN A 281 31.43 7.64 -10.23
CA ASN A 281 30.54 6.92 -11.17
C ASN A 281 29.73 5.81 -10.46
N PRO A 282 28.84 6.15 -9.53
CA PRO A 282 28.02 5.19 -8.78
C PRO A 282 26.99 4.49 -9.69
N PRO A 283 26.50 3.31 -9.27
CA PRO A 283 25.33 2.68 -9.86
C PRO A 283 24.15 3.63 -10.01
N VAL A 284 23.45 3.56 -11.15
CA VAL A 284 22.38 4.52 -11.48
C VAL A 284 21.32 4.60 -10.40
N ALA A 285 20.92 3.46 -9.83
CA ALA A 285 19.91 3.38 -8.76
C ALA A 285 20.35 4.10 -7.46
N LEU A 286 21.65 4.18 -7.19
CA LEU A 286 22.19 4.79 -5.97
C LEU A 286 22.53 6.27 -6.10
N ARG A 287 22.60 6.81 -7.31
CA ARG A 287 23.00 8.22 -7.56
C ARG A 287 22.16 9.24 -6.80
N PRO A 288 20.82 9.16 -6.80
CA PRO A 288 19.99 10.14 -6.08
C PRO A 288 20.25 10.10 -4.57
N LEU A 289 20.36 8.90 -3.99
CA LEU A 289 20.62 8.73 -2.56
C LEU A 289 22.03 9.25 -2.18
N ILE A 290 23.06 8.90 -2.95
CA ILE A 290 24.44 9.37 -2.69
C ILE A 290 24.52 10.89 -2.80
N ASN A 291 23.92 11.48 -3.84
CA ASN A 291 23.88 12.93 -4.00
C ASN A 291 23.23 13.61 -2.78
N PHE A 292 22.11 13.07 -2.33
CA PHE A 292 21.45 13.60 -1.12
C PHE A 292 22.35 13.48 0.14
N ILE A 293 22.97 12.32 0.38
CA ILE A 293 23.87 12.11 1.52
C ILE A 293 25.03 13.12 1.51
N LEU A 294 25.56 13.43 0.33
CA LEU A 294 26.67 14.37 0.17
C LEU A 294 26.28 15.83 0.43
N THR A 295 24.99 16.19 0.38
CA THR A 295 24.48 17.54 0.72
C THR A 295 24.29 17.79 2.21
N LEU A 296 24.33 16.74 3.05
CA LEU A 296 24.16 16.87 4.50
C LEU A 296 25.37 17.57 5.13
N GLU A 297 25.14 18.72 5.80
CA GLU A 297 26.16 19.56 6.44
C GLU A 297 25.94 19.69 7.95
#